data_9b83dd0346ded923d9ef7bfb78c8fd4a
#
_entry.id   9b83dd0346ded923d9ef7bfb78c8fd4a
#
_cell.length_a   1.000
_cell.length_b   1.000
_cell.length_c   1.000
_cell.angle_alpha   90.00
_cell.angle_beta   90.00
_cell.angle_gamma   90.00
#
_symmetry.space_group_name_H-M   'P 1'
#
loop_
_entity.id
_entity.type
_entity.pdbx_description
1 polymer ?
#
loop_
_entity_poly.entity_id
_entity_poly.type
_entity_poly.pdbx_seq_one_letter_code
_entity_poly.pdbx_strand_id
1 'polypeptide(L)'
;MENSKTISAVPALEHLTKTENESFVYRNFEYDFFPTPWHYHPEFEIVLVTSSTGKRHIGNHVGDFGPGNLCFIGCNIPHTYKSDEKYYHKKKQLKAKSIVIHFSLDTFGDSIYLPEFKPILSFLKNYKRAFDITGIEQEKISDIMRKMQYYKPLKRWYALVQILEILSMSDNLNNIVQDEIEGFNPLESMRLLKVFEFVKDNYHRSIKIASISALVHMTETSFSRFFIQRTRRSFTDYLVEYRLSKAQKLILETEENIENIAMRTGFNNLSNFNRHFKKKFGVTPRNCRTAKFKIN
;
A
#
# COMPACT_ATOMS: atom_id res chain seq x y z
N MET A 1 -27.40 -8.32 -20.97
CA MET A 1 -27.18 -9.12 -19.74
C MET A 1 -25.90 -8.61 -19.11
N GLU A 2 -26.05 -7.79 -18.08
CA GLU A 2 -24.95 -7.11 -17.38
C GLU A 2 -24.15 -8.12 -16.57
N ASN A 3 -22.90 -8.31 -16.96
CA ASN A 3 -21.90 -8.90 -16.06
C ASN A 3 -21.53 -7.85 -14.99
N SER A 4 -22.39 -7.70 -13.98
CA SER A 4 -21.95 -7.11 -12.73
C SER A 4 -20.97 -8.10 -12.09
N LYS A 5 -19.68 -7.95 -12.35
CA LYS A 5 -18.66 -8.63 -11.54
C LYS A 5 -18.87 -8.16 -10.12
N THR A 6 -19.55 -8.97 -9.34
CA THR A 6 -19.74 -8.81 -7.90
C THR A 6 -18.38 -8.49 -7.31
N ILE A 7 -18.27 -7.34 -6.63
CA ILE A 7 -17.09 -7.03 -5.81
C ILE A 7 -16.94 -8.21 -4.87
N SER A 8 -15.76 -8.82 -4.83
CA SER A 8 -15.51 -9.94 -3.92
C SER A 8 -15.94 -9.52 -2.51
N ALA A 9 -16.81 -10.29 -1.88
CA ALA A 9 -17.30 -10.01 -0.53
C ALA A 9 -16.18 -9.87 0.52
N VAL A 10 -14.97 -10.37 0.20
CA VAL A 10 -13.80 -10.35 1.06
C VAL A 10 -12.72 -9.46 0.42
N PRO A 11 -12.36 -8.33 1.06
CA PRO A 11 -11.30 -7.46 0.56
C PRO A 11 -9.94 -8.15 0.64
N ALA A 12 -9.07 -7.89 -0.35
CA ALA A 12 -7.68 -8.35 -0.33
C ALA A 12 -6.82 -7.40 0.48
N LEU A 13 -5.84 -7.92 1.23
CA LEU A 13 -4.83 -7.10 1.85
C LEU A 13 -3.82 -6.65 0.79
N GLU A 14 -3.65 -5.34 0.63
CA GLU A 14 -2.59 -4.77 -0.18
C GLU A 14 -1.31 -4.62 0.67
N HIS A 15 -0.19 -5.04 0.10
CA HIS A 15 1.11 -4.84 0.71
C HIS A 15 1.84 -3.70 0.02
N LEU A 16 1.95 -2.59 0.70
CA LEU A 16 2.64 -1.40 0.20
C LEU A 16 4.15 -1.54 0.34
N THR A 17 4.86 -1.45 -0.78
CA THR A 17 6.32 -1.56 -0.77
C THR A 17 6.93 -0.17 -0.55
N LYS A 18 7.47 0.07 0.64
CA LYS A 18 8.34 1.22 0.92
C LYS A 18 9.75 0.92 0.43
N THR A 19 10.43 1.92 -0.13
CA THR A 19 11.88 1.87 -0.31
C THR A 19 12.56 2.17 1.03
N GLU A 20 13.82 1.77 1.22
CA GLU A 20 14.54 2.03 2.49
C GLU A 20 14.76 3.51 2.79
N ASN A 21 14.68 4.34 1.78
CA ASN A 21 14.83 5.79 1.91
C ASN A 21 13.49 6.52 2.10
N GLU A 22 12.40 5.77 2.35
CA GLU A 22 11.05 6.32 2.52
C GLU A 22 10.47 5.89 3.86
N SER A 23 10.16 6.83 4.75
CA SER A 23 9.39 6.57 5.97
C SER A 23 7.89 6.43 5.67
N PHE A 24 7.42 6.99 4.55
CA PHE A 24 6.05 6.89 4.04
C PHE A 24 6.07 6.81 2.51
N VAL A 25 4.98 6.35 1.91
CA VAL A 25 4.84 6.21 0.45
C VAL A 25 4.16 7.46 -0.11
N TYR A 26 4.76 8.07 -1.12
CA TYR A 26 4.14 9.09 -1.97
C TYR A 26 4.24 8.65 -3.41
N ARG A 27 3.12 8.53 -4.11
CA ARG A 27 3.11 8.07 -5.52
C ARG A 27 2.14 8.91 -6.35
N ASN A 28 2.57 9.19 -7.57
CA ASN A 28 1.70 9.67 -8.65
C ASN A 28 1.38 8.48 -9.55
N PHE A 29 0.11 8.16 -9.66
CA PHE A 29 -0.35 7.09 -10.52
C PHE A 29 -1.00 7.64 -11.79
N GLU A 30 -0.68 6.98 -12.91
CA GLU A 30 -1.33 7.21 -14.20
C GLU A 30 -1.60 5.84 -14.84
N TYR A 31 -2.88 5.56 -15.06
CA TYR A 31 -3.37 4.30 -15.63
C TYR A 31 -4.38 4.58 -16.72
N ASP A 32 -4.73 3.58 -17.54
CA ASP A 32 -5.86 3.67 -18.47
C ASP A 32 -7.18 3.81 -17.68
N PHE A 33 -7.32 3.08 -16.58
CA PHE A 33 -8.40 3.13 -15.58
C PHE A 33 -7.83 2.70 -14.23
N PHE A 34 -8.50 3.02 -13.12
CA PHE A 34 -8.05 2.57 -11.80
C PHE A 34 -8.14 1.04 -11.69
N PRO A 35 -7.00 0.34 -11.54
CA PRO A 35 -6.94 -1.13 -11.63
C PRO A 35 -7.13 -1.81 -10.28
N THR A 36 -7.05 -1.06 -9.17
CA THR A 36 -6.94 -1.62 -7.82
C THR A 36 -8.26 -2.30 -7.43
N PRO A 37 -8.23 -3.60 -7.07
CA PRO A 37 -9.42 -4.33 -6.65
C PRO A 37 -9.90 -3.84 -5.28
N TRP A 38 -11.00 -4.40 -4.77
CA TRP A 38 -11.44 -4.22 -3.39
C TRP A 38 -10.36 -4.72 -2.43
N HIS A 39 -9.74 -3.81 -1.66
CA HIS A 39 -8.57 -4.07 -0.82
C HIS A 39 -8.57 -3.24 0.46
N TYR A 40 -7.67 -3.57 1.37
CA TYR A 40 -7.37 -2.79 2.57
C TYR A 40 -5.88 -2.93 2.92
N HIS A 41 -5.38 -2.02 3.75
CA HIS A 41 -4.00 -2.02 4.26
C HIS A 41 -3.94 -1.37 5.65
N PRO A 42 -2.87 -1.64 6.45
CA PRO A 42 -2.75 -1.12 7.82
C PRO A 42 -2.35 0.35 7.90
N GLU A 43 -1.93 0.95 6.79
CA GLU A 43 -1.54 2.34 6.72
C GLU A 43 -2.77 3.25 6.64
N PHE A 44 -2.61 4.51 7.05
CA PHE A 44 -3.49 5.60 6.65
C PHE A 44 -3.23 5.94 5.19
N GLU A 45 -4.27 6.34 4.48
CA GLU A 45 -4.19 6.77 3.09
C GLU A 45 -4.79 8.17 2.92
N ILE A 46 -4.12 9.00 2.11
CA ILE A 46 -4.71 10.23 1.58
C ILE A 46 -4.65 10.11 0.06
N VAL A 47 -5.82 10.10 -0.57
CA VAL A 47 -5.95 9.96 -2.02
C VAL A 47 -6.57 11.21 -2.63
N LEU A 48 -5.86 11.81 -3.60
CA LEU A 48 -6.33 12.90 -4.45
C LEU A 48 -6.51 12.36 -5.86
N VAL A 49 -7.74 12.29 -6.34
CA VAL A 49 -8.01 11.99 -7.74
C VAL A 49 -7.76 13.26 -8.57
N THR A 50 -6.83 13.19 -9.50
CA THR A 50 -6.49 14.33 -10.38
C THR A 50 -7.10 14.20 -11.77
N SER A 51 -7.45 12.99 -12.20
CA SER A 51 -8.17 12.70 -13.44
C SER A 51 -8.88 11.35 -13.30
N SER A 52 -10.04 11.21 -13.77
CA SER A 52 -11.00 10.12 -13.84
C SER A 52 -12.30 10.49 -13.13
N THR A 53 -13.37 9.84 -13.60
CA THR A 53 -14.69 9.83 -12.94
C THR A 53 -15.12 8.37 -12.76
N GLY A 54 -15.98 8.11 -11.80
CA GLY A 54 -16.48 6.77 -11.56
C GLY A 54 -17.13 6.61 -10.19
N LYS A 55 -17.17 5.35 -9.74
CA LYS A 55 -17.69 5.01 -8.42
C LYS A 55 -16.57 4.53 -7.51
N ARG A 56 -16.61 4.96 -6.24
CA ARG A 56 -15.74 4.46 -5.18
C ARG A 56 -16.57 3.69 -4.16
N HIS A 57 -15.95 2.69 -3.61
CA HIS A 57 -16.47 1.96 -2.47
C HIS A 57 -15.46 2.12 -1.34
N ILE A 58 -15.90 2.60 -0.17
CA ILE A 58 -15.08 2.79 1.01
C ILE A 58 -15.88 2.29 2.20
N GLY A 59 -15.45 1.18 2.81
CA GLY A 59 -16.25 0.50 3.82
C GLY A 59 -17.61 0.06 3.25
N ASN A 60 -18.69 0.47 3.88
CA ASN A 60 -20.06 0.25 3.43
C ASN A 60 -20.61 1.39 2.56
N HIS A 61 -19.84 2.46 2.35
CA HIS A 61 -20.26 3.60 1.55
C HIS A 61 -19.94 3.42 0.07
N VAL A 62 -20.90 3.73 -0.79
CA VAL A 62 -20.74 3.80 -2.25
C VAL A 62 -21.05 5.23 -2.69
N GLY A 63 -20.10 5.88 -3.34
CA GLY A 63 -20.23 7.24 -3.82
C GLY A 63 -19.59 7.45 -5.18
N ASP A 64 -19.92 8.58 -5.80
CA ASP A 64 -19.25 9.02 -7.02
C ASP A 64 -17.93 9.71 -6.68
N PHE A 65 -16.99 9.66 -7.61
CA PHE A 65 -15.78 10.47 -7.56
C PHE A 65 -15.49 11.15 -8.89
N GLY A 66 -14.77 12.26 -8.82
CA GLY A 66 -14.30 13.00 -9.97
C GLY A 66 -12.95 13.67 -9.69
N PRO A 67 -12.41 14.42 -10.67
CA PRO A 67 -11.19 15.20 -10.47
C PRO A 67 -11.37 16.18 -9.30
N GLY A 68 -10.37 16.25 -8.43
CA GLY A 68 -10.41 17.03 -7.19
C GLY A 68 -10.93 16.27 -5.98
N ASN A 69 -11.54 15.07 -6.14
CA ASN A 69 -11.93 14.28 -4.97
C ASN A 69 -10.71 13.99 -4.11
N LEU A 70 -10.75 14.44 -2.87
CA LEU A 70 -9.73 14.25 -1.85
C LEU A 70 -10.35 13.52 -0.66
N CYS A 71 -9.77 12.37 -0.32
CA CYS A 71 -10.28 11.50 0.73
C CYS A 71 -9.15 11.09 1.67
N PHE A 72 -9.44 11.06 2.97
CA PHE A 72 -8.64 10.38 3.97
C PHE A 72 -9.29 9.04 4.30
N ILE A 73 -8.51 7.98 4.29
CA ILE A 73 -8.95 6.62 4.61
C ILE A 73 -8.10 6.12 5.77
N GLY A 74 -8.76 5.75 6.86
CA GLY A 74 -8.11 5.22 8.05
C GLY A 74 -7.60 3.80 7.86
N CYS A 75 -6.83 3.34 8.84
CA CYS A 75 -6.23 2.02 8.84
C CYS A 75 -7.25 0.91 8.65
N ASN A 76 -6.93 -0.06 7.79
CA ASN A 76 -7.72 -1.28 7.58
C ASN A 76 -9.15 -1.06 7.07
N ILE A 77 -9.48 0.08 6.50
CA ILE A 77 -10.77 0.31 5.86
C ILE A 77 -10.72 -0.23 4.44
N PRO A 78 -11.57 -1.22 4.09
CA PRO A 78 -11.63 -1.73 2.73
C PRO A 78 -12.11 -0.66 1.76
N HIS A 79 -11.43 -0.54 0.61
CA HIS A 79 -11.78 0.47 -0.38
C HIS A 79 -11.37 0.07 -1.80
N THR A 80 -11.96 0.75 -2.79
CA THR A 80 -11.60 0.68 -4.21
C THR A 80 -12.20 1.86 -4.97
N TYR A 81 -11.53 2.25 -6.05
CA TYR A 81 -11.99 3.22 -7.03
C TYR A 81 -12.18 2.50 -8.37
N LYS A 82 -13.37 2.60 -8.96
CA LYS A 82 -13.70 2.01 -10.25
C LYS A 82 -14.05 3.12 -11.24
N SER A 83 -13.20 3.30 -12.25
CA SER A 83 -13.43 4.29 -13.32
C SER A 83 -14.70 3.97 -14.12
N ASP A 84 -15.34 5.00 -14.68
CA ASP A 84 -16.48 4.85 -15.59
C ASP A 84 -16.09 4.06 -16.85
N GLU A 85 -17.09 3.47 -17.51
CA GLU A 85 -16.92 2.63 -18.69
C GLU A 85 -16.11 3.30 -19.81
N LYS A 86 -16.26 4.62 -19.98
CA LYS A 86 -15.51 5.41 -20.98
C LYS A 86 -13.99 5.29 -20.89
N TYR A 87 -13.44 4.96 -19.71
CA TYR A 87 -12.00 4.80 -19.49
C TYR A 87 -11.47 3.43 -19.93
N TYR A 88 -12.34 2.44 -20.12
CA TYR A 88 -11.96 1.10 -20.61
C TYR A 88 -11.85 1.03 -22.14
N HIS A 89 -12.30 2.07 -22.85
CA HIS A 89 -12.23 2.15 -24.30
C HIS A 89 -10.92 2.77 -24.79
N LYS A 90 -9.98 1.95 -25.27
CA LYS A 90 -8.64 2.35 -25.72
C LYS A 90 -8.62 3.50 -26.75
N LYS A 91 -9.68 3.69 -27.54
CA LYS A 91 -9.77 4.74 -28.57
C LYS A 91 -9.82 6.17 -28.01
N LYS A 92 -10.19 6.38 -26.74
CA LYS A 92 -10.43 7.72 -26.18
C LYS A 92 -9.21 8.34 -25.49
N GLN A 93 -8.08 7.63 -25.36
CA GLN A 93 -6.84 8.10 -24.69
C GLN A 93 -7.05 8.77 -23.33
N LEU A 94 -8.17 8.46 -22.65
CA LEU A 94 -8.44 8.94 -21.31
C LEU A 94 -7.50 8.25 -20.32
N LYS A 95 -7.07 8.99 -19.30
CA LYS A 95 -6.21 8.45 -18.23
C LYS A 95 -6.83 8.70 -16.88
N ALA A 96 -6.77 7.70 -16.03
CA ALA A 96 -7.07 7.82 -14.61
C ALA A 96 -5.78 8.20 -13.88
N LYS A 97 -5.81 9.30 -13.11
CA LYS A 97 -4.64 9.80 -12.38
C LYS A 97 -5.00 10.09 -10.95
N SER A 98 -4.10 9.73 -10.04
CA SER A 98 -4.23 10.06 -8.62
C SER A 98 -2.86 10.32 -7.99
N ILE A 99 -2.88 11.09 -6.91
CA ILE A 99 -1.76 11.25 -6.00
C ILE A 99 -2.15 10.55 -4.71
N VAL A 100 -1.32 9.64 -4.23
CA VAL A 100 -1.61 8.82 -3.04
C VAL A 100 -0.46 8.92 -2.05
N ILE A 101 -0.81 9.11 -0.79
CA ILE A 101 0.11 9.10 0.35
C ILE A 101 -0.34 7.97 1.28
N HIS A 102 0.57 7.02 1.57
CA HIS A 102 0.35 6.01 2.61
C HIS A 102 1.38 6.20 3.72
N PHE A 103 0.92 6.24 4.96
CA PHE A 103 1.78 6.44 6.11
C PHE A 103 1.24 5.69 7.35
N SER A 104 2.10 5.49 8.34
CA SER A 104 1.74 4.93 9.65
C SER A 104 2.28 5.82 10.76
N LEU A 105 1.96 5.53 12.01
CA LEU A 105 2.55 6.27 13.14
C LEU A 105 4.08 6.16 13.17
N ASP A 106 4.63 5.03 12.73
CA ASP A 106 6.09 4.81 12.65
C ASP A 106 6.80 5.77 11.68
N THR A 107 6.05 6.43 10.78
CA THR A 107 6.58 7.48 9.88
C THR A 107 7.22 8.63 10.66
N PHE A 108 6.74 8.87 11.87
CA PHE A 108 7.17 9.98 12.72
C PHE A 108 8.15 9.55 13.83
N GLY A 109 8.36 8.24 14.04
CA GLY A 109 9.14 7.74 15.16
C GLY A 109 8.64 8.30 16.49
N ASP A 110 9.56 8.59 17.42
CA ASP A 110 9.22 9.14 18.72
C ASP A 110 8.70 10.59 18.67
N SER A 111 8.92 11.30 17.55
CA SER A 111 8.44 12.68 17.39
C SER A 111 6.92 12.80 17.51
N ILE A 112 6.17 11.74 17.20
CA ILE A 112 4.70 11.74 17.32
C ILE A 112 4.20 11.94 18.75
N TYR A 113 5.05 11.72 19.76
CA TYR A 113 4.74 11.88 21.18
C TYR A 113 5.15 13.23 21.74
N LEU A 114 5.78 14.10 20.96
CA LEU A 114 6.09 15.46 21.37
C LEU A 114 4.81 16.28 21.57
N PRO A 115 4.81 17.27 22.49
CA PRO A 115 3.64 18.12 22.76
C PRO A 115 3.06 18.76 21.50
N GLU A 116 3.91 19.16 20.55
CA GLU A 116 3.54 19.82 19.30
C GLU A 116 2.75 18.89 18.37
N PHE A 117 2.96 17.58 18.46
CA PHE A 117 2.24 16.57 17.68
C PHE A 117 0.95 16.09 18.36
N LYS A 118 0.63 16.56 19.56
CA LYS A 118 -0.56 16.11 20.29
C LYS A 118 -1.88 16.24 19.48
N PRO A 119 -2.14 17.35 18.74
CA PRO A 119 -3.32 17.44 17.90
C PRO A 119 -3.34 16.38 16.80
N ILE A 120 -2.21 16.19 16.10
CA ILE A 120 -2.07 15.18 15.03
C ILE A 120 -2.26 13.76 15.60
N LEU A 121 -1.62 13.45 16.72
CA LEU A 121 -1.75 12.14 17.36
C LEU A 121 -3.18 11.86 17.81
N SER A 122 -3.87 12.87 18.37
CA SER A 122 -5.28 12.78 18.75
C SER A 122 -6.16 12.52 17.52
N PHE A 123 -5.94 13.27 16.43
CA PHE A 123 -6.62 13.08 15.17
C PHE A 123 -6.44 11.65 14.66
N LEU A 124 -5.21 11.16 14.52
CA LEU A 124 -4.91 9.83 13.99
C LEU A 124 -5.44 8.69 14.88
N LYS A 125 -5.47 8.85 16.20
CA LYS A 125 -6.04 7.86 17.12
C LYS A 125 -7.57 7.78 17.03
N ASN A 126 -8.24 8.91 16.82
CA ASN A 126 -9.70 9.01 16.80
C ASN A 126 -10.28 8.72 15.42
N TYR A 127 -9.52 8.95 14.33
CA TYR A 127 -9.98 8.75 12.96
C TYR A 127 -9.53 7.42 12.37
N LYS A 128 -10.10 6.33 12.91
CA LYS A 128 -10.08 5.01 12.26
C LYS A 128 -11.18 4.87 11.20
N ARG A 129 -11.56 5.97 10.56
CA ARG A 129 -12.70 6.10 9.65
C ARG A 129 -12.25 6.78 8.37
N ALA A 130 -13.11 6.80 7.36
CA ALA A 130 -12.85 7.53 6.13
C ALA A 130 -13.72 8.79 6.07
N PHE A 131 -13.19 9.85 5.50
CA PHE A 131 -13.92 11.08 5.27
C PHE A 131 -13.45 11.81 4.02
N ASP A 132 -14.38 12.54 3.41
CA ASP A 132 -14.07 13.48 2.36
C ASP A 132 -13.56 14.79 2.94
N ILE A 133 -12.51 15.30 2.30
CA ILE A 133 -11.95 16.62 2.60
C ILE A 133 -12.49 17.57 1.53
N THR A 134 -13.17 18.62 1.97
CA THR A 134 -13.85 19.59 1.09
C THR A 134 -13.48 21.03 1.46
N GLY A 135 -13.93 22.00 0.67
CA GLY A 135 -13.70 23.42 0.98
C GLY A 135 -12.25 23.86 0.88
N ILE A 136 -11.88 24.81 1.73
CA ILE A 136 -10.56 25.45 1.72
C ILE A 136 -9.43 24.46 2.08
N GLU A 137 -9.71 23.48 2.93
CA GLU A 137 -8.77 22.43 3.31
C GLU A 137 -8.44 21.53 2.11
N GLN A 138 -9.44 21.20 1.29
CA GLN A 138 -9.24 20.44 0.05
C GLN A 138 -8.29 21.15 -0.90
N GLU A 139 -8.49 22.47 -1.10
CA GLU A 139 -7.65 23.26 -1.99
C GLU A 139 -6.21 23.31 -1.49
N LYS A 140 -6.01 23.63 -0.19
CA LYS A 140 -4.69 23.71 0.44
C LYS A 140 -3.94 22.37 0.38
N ILE A 141 -4.62 21.28 0.77
CA ILE A 141 -3.99 19.95 0.81
C ILE A 141 -3.70 19.47 -0.61
N SER A 142 -4.63 19.68 -1.56
CA SER A 142 -4.40 19.30 -2.96
C SER A 142 -3.20 20.03 -3.56
N ASP A 143 -3.00 21.31 -3.25
CA ASP A 143 -1.84 22.08 -3.70
C ASP A 143 -0.53 21.54 -3.11
N ILE A 144 -0.53 21.26 -1.79
CA ILE A 144 0.62 20.63 -1.13
C ILE A 144 0.94 19.29 -1.79
N MET A 145 -0.05 18.39 -1.96
CA MET A 145 0.13 17.08 -2.56
C MET A 145 0.70 17.16 -3.97
N ARG A 146 0.23 18.09 -4.81
CA ARG A 146 0.76 18.31 -6.17
C ARG A 146 2.21 18.76 -6.15
N LYS A 147 2.63 19.59 -5.20
CA LYS A 147 3.99 20.12 -5.07
C LYS A 147 4.98 19.09 -4.53
N MET A 148 4.50 18.08 -3.77
CA MET A 148 5.36 17.06 -3.15
C MET A 148 6.20 16.27 -4.15
N GLN A 149 5.78 16.13 -5.42
CA GLN A 149 6.59 15.46 -6.45
C GLN A 149 7.95 16.14 -6.68
N TYR A 150 8.04 17.45 -6.46
CA TYR A 150 9.27 18.23 -6.65
C TYR A 150 10.11 18.36 -5.38
N TYR A 151 9.63 17.81 -4.25
CA TYR A 151 10.27 17.97 -2.96
C TYR A 151 11.30 16.87 -2.71
N LYS A 152 12.43 17.27 -2.12
CA LYS A 152 13.41 16.34 -1.54
C LYS A 152 12.81 15.62 -0.32
N PRO A 153 13.35 14.47 0.12
CA PRO A 153 12.75 13.63 1.14
C PRO A 153 12.32 14.37 2.41
N LEU A 154 13.20 15.17 3.02
CA LEU A 154 12.89 15.91 4.24
C LEU A 154 11.75 16.93 4.03
N LYS A 155 11.78 17.68 2.91
CA LYS A 155 10.72 18.64 2.60
C LYS A 155 9.39 17.93 2.33
N ARG A 156 9.43 16.72 1.77
CA ARG A 156 8.25 15.88 1.56
C ARG A 156 7.66 15.41 2.90
N TRP A 157 8.51 15.08 3.87
CA TRP A 157 8.09 14.72 5.22
C TRP A 157 7.41 15.92 5.93
N TYR A 158 7.99 17.12 5.86
CA TYR A 158 7.33 18.34 6.38
C TYR A 158 5.98 18.61 5.72
N ALA A 159 5.86 18.38 4.43
CA ALA A 159 4.60 18.53 3.72
C ALA A 159 3.51 17.56 4.24
N LEU A 160 3.87 16.31 4.58
CA LEU A 160 2.96 15.37 5.22
C LEU A 160 2.53 15.90 6.61
N VAL A 161 3.46 16.39 7.43
CA VAL A 161 3.13 16.98 8.74
C VAL A 161 2.18 18.16 8.57
N GLN A 162 2.43 19.05 7.61
CA GLN A 162 1.56 20.20 7.31
C GLN A 162 0.14 19.77 6.89
N ILE A 163 0.01 18.73 6.08
CA ILE A 163 -1.30 18.17 5.71
C ILE A 163 -2.02 17.66 6.97
N LEU A 164 -1.33 16.93 7.84
CA LEU A 164 -1.94 16.40 9.06
C LEU A 164 -2.28 17.48 10.08
N GLU A 165 -1.51 18.55 10.14
CA GLU A 165 -1.82 19.74 10.95
C GLU A 165 -3.14 20.35 10.48
N ILE A 166 -3.30 20.61 9.16
CA ILE A 166 -4.54 21.13 8.58
C ILE A 166 -5.72 20.21 8.94
N LEU A 167 -5.57 18.89 8.77
CA LEU A 167 -6.63 17.93 9.06
C LEU A 167 -6.97 17.88 10.55
N SER A 168 -5.99 17.99 11.43
CA SER A 168 -6.20 17.92 12.88
C SER A 168 -6.90 19.14 13.46
N MET A 169 -6.92 20.25 12.72
CA MET A 169 -7.56 21.52 13.09
C MET A 169 -8.87 21.77 12.33
N SER A 170 -9.27 20.87 11.42
CA SER A 170 -10.47 21.06 10.59
C SER A 170 -11.72 20.58 11.30
N ASP A 171 -12.74 21.42 11.30
CA ASP A 171 -14.10 21.08 11.75
C ASP A 171 -15.01 20.60 10.60
N ASN A 172 -14.54 20.68 9.36
CA ASN A 172 -15.32 20.42 8.13
C ASN A 172 -15.01 19.06 7.49
N LEU A 173 -14.83 18.02 8.29
CA LEU A 173 -14.57 16.68 7.79
C LEU A 173 -15.89 15.91 7.61
N ASN A 174 -16.22 15.57 6.38
CA ASN A 174 -17.43 14.81 6.04
C ASN A 174 -17.18 13.31 6.20
N ASN A 175 -17.60 12.74 7.33
CA ASN A 175 -17.48 11.31 7.55
C ASN A 175 -18.29 10.52 6.52
N ILE A 176 -17.64 9.61 5.80
CA ILE A 176 -18.25 8.72 4.82
C ILE A 176 -18.40 7.28 5.33
N VAL A 177 -17.68 6.91 6.39
CA VAL A 177 -17.84 5.62 7.06
C VAL A 177 -18.05 5.87 8.55
N GLN A 178 -19.23 5.54 9.06
CA GLN A 178 -19.63 5.83 10.44
C GLN A 178 -19.72 4.60 11.33
N ASP A 179 -19.94 3.40 10.75
CA ASP A 179 -20.21 2.17 11.47
C ASP A 179 -19.12 1.11 11.27
N GLU A 180 -19.14 0.07 12.11
CA GLU A 180 -18.31 -1.11 11.92
C GLU A 180 -18.63 -1.77 10.57
N ILE A 181 -17.59 -2.07 9.81
CA ILE A 181 -17.73 -2.63 8.46
C ILE A 181 -18.07 -4.10 8.58
N GLU A 182 -19.26 -4.50 8.11
CA GLU A 182 -19.65 -5.91 8.05
C GLU A 182 -18.63 -6.73 7.24
N GLY A 183 -18.23 -7.87 7.80
CA GLY A 183 -17.25 -8.77 7.17
C GLY A 183 -15.77 -8.36 7.37
N PHE A 184 -15.49 -7.23 8.00
CA PHE A 184 -14.15 -6.89 8.45
C PHE A 184 -13.89 -7.46 9.85
N ASN A 185 -12.91 -8.35 9.96
CA ASN A 185 -12.51 -8.93 11.24
C ASN A 185 -11.16 -8.35 11.70
N PRO A 186 -11.13 -7.46 12.71
CA PRO A 186 -9.90 -6.87 13.23
C PRO A 186 -8.86 -7.93 13.66
N LEU A 187 -9.32 -9.07 14.21
CA LEU A 187 -8.43 -10.16 14.63
C LEU A 187 -7.70 -10.78 13.42
N GLU A 188 -8.36 -10.87 12.27
CA GLU A 188 -7.74 -11.41 11.06
C GLU A 188 -6.70 -10.44 10.49
N SER A 189 -6.95 -9.14 10.54
CA SER A 189 -5.97 -8.13 10.17
C SER A 189 -4.75 -8.16 11.09
N MET A 190 -4.96 -8.29 12.40
CA MET A 190 -3.86 -8.47 13.36
C MET A 190 -3.06 -9.75 13.12
N ARG A 191 -3.72 -10.85 12.73
CA ARG A 191 -3.05 -12.09 12.36
C ARG A 191 -2.14 -11.89 11.13
N LEU A 192 -2.64 -11.21 10.10
CA LEU A 192 -1.84 -10.91 8.90
C LEU A 192 -0.65 -10.01 9.21
N LEU A 193 -0.85 -8.96 10.01
CA LEU A 193 0.25 -8.08 10.45
C LEU A 193 1.35 -8.89 11.14
N LYS A 194 0.99 -9.77 12.10
CA LYS A 194 1.96 -10.66 12.75
C LYS A 194 2.72 -11.53 11.75
N VAL A 195 2.05 -12.04 10.72
CA VAL A 195 2.69 -12.83 9.66
C VAL A 195 3.70 -11.98 8.89
N PHE A 196 3.34 -10.74 8.53
CA PHE A 196 4.23 -9.85 7.77
C PHE A 196 5.43 -9.37 8.59
N GLU A 197 5.22 -9.01 9.84
CA GLU A 197 6.32 -8.68 10.77
C GLU A 197 7.27 -9.87 10.92
N PHE A 198 6.73 -11.06 11.14
CA PHE A 198 7.56 -12.26 11.22
C PHE A 198 8.35 -12.50 9.92
N VAL A 199 7.74 -12.35 8.76
CA VAL A 199 8.45 -12.48 7.48
C VAL A 199 9.51 -11.39 7.33
N LYS A 200 9.22 -10.16 7.68
CA LYS A 200 10.18 -9.03 7.66
C LYS A 200 11.46 -9.36 8.44
N ASP A 201 11.31 -9.95 9.60
CA ASP A 201 12.45 -10.23 10.50
C ASP A 201 13.16 -11.55 10.17
N ASN A 202 12.48 -12.50 9.51
CA ASN A 202 12.96 -13.87 9.32
C ASN A 202 13.08 -14.32 7.86
N TYR A 203 12.79 -13.49 6.85
CA TYR A 203 12.77 -13.89 5.44
C TYR A 203 14.03 -14.59 4.95
N HIS A 204 15.18 -14.27 5.53
CA HIS A 204 16.48 -14.84 5.22
C HIS A 204 16.66 -16.30 5.69
N ARG A 205 15.77 -16.80 6.55
CA ARG A 205 15.79 -18.17 7.09
C ARG A 205 14.76 -19.06 6.42
N SER A 206 14.84 -20.37 6.65
CA SER A 206 13.79 -21.29 6.25
C SER A 206 12.54 -21.06 7.11
N ILE A 207 11.44 -20.69 6.49
CA ILE A 207 10.14 -20.47 7.15
C ILE A 207 9.20 -21.60 6.72
N LYS A 208 8.78 -22.41 7.69
CA LYS A 208 7.80 -23.49 7.49
C LYS A 208 6.38 -22.96 7.73
N ILE A 209 5.41 -23.45 6.95
CA ILE A 209 4.00 -23.08 7.11
C ILE A 209 3.52 -23.40 8.54
N ALA A 210 3.97 -24.53 9.11
CA ALA A 210 3.67 -24.92 10.49
C ALA A 210 4.05 -23.83 11.51
N SER A 211 5.22 -23.20 11.36
CA SER A 211 5.67 -22.14 12.28
C SER A 211 4.80 -20.88 12.18
N ILE A 212 4.40 -20.51 10.95
CA ILE A 212 3.55 -19.34 10.72
C ILE A 212 2.12 -19.59 11.17
N SER A 213 1.58 -20.76 10.89
CA SER A 213 0.21 -21.09 11.33
C SER A 213 0.10 -21.11 12.87
N ALA A 214 1.10 -21.67 13.56
CA ALA A 214 1.18 -21.63 15.02
C ALA A 214 1.25 -20.20 15.57
N LEU A 215 2.03 -19.29 14.94
CA LEU A 215 2.16 -17.89 15.34
C LEU A 215 0.81 -17.16 15.38
N VAL A 216 -0.13 -17.52 14.49
CA VAL A 216 -1.46 -16.91 14.40
C VAL A 216 -2.57 -17.81 14.94
N HIS A 217 -2.21 -18.86 15.68
CA HIS A 217 -3.14 -19.81 16.31
C HIS A 217 -4.10 -20.46 15.31
N MET A 218 -3.55 -20.98 14.19
CA MET A 218 -4.31 -21.66 13.14
C MET A 218 -3.65 -23.01 12.80
N THR A 219 -4.43 -23.94 12.23
CA THR A 219 -3.87 -25.11 11.56
C THR A 219 -3.25 -24.70 10.22
N GLU A 220 -2.32 -25.45 9.68
CA GLU A 220 -1.67 -25.18 8.39
C GLU A 220 -2.68 -25.03 7.26
N THR A 221 -3.69 -25.89 7.22
CA THR A 221 -4.76 -25.85 6.22
C THR A 221 -5.63 -24.59 6.35
N SER A 222 -6.02 -24.23 7.58
CA SER A 222 -6.81 -23.04 7.85
C SER A 222 -6.02 -21.77 7.52
N PHE A 223 -4.73 -21.73 7.90
CA PHE A 223 -3.84 -20.64 7.57
C PHE A 223 -3.67 -20.46 6.06
N SER A 224 -3.43 -21.54 5.32
CA SER A 224 -3.26 -21.48 3.87
C SER A 224 -4.49 -20.92 3.17
N ARG A 225 -5.70 -21.37 3.55
CA ARG A 225 -6.97 -20.81 3.05
C ARG A 225 -7.14 -19.34 3.43
N PHE A 226 -6.95 -19.03 4.70
CA PHE A 226 -7.03 -17.67 5.24
C PHE A 226 -6.09 -16.72 4.49
N PHE A 227 -4.82 -17.10 4.33
CA PHE A 227 -3.82 -16.27 3.67
C PHE A 227 -4.17 -16.02 2.20
N ILE A 228 -4.56 -17.06 1.44
CA ILE A 228 -4.99 -16.92 0.04
C ILE A 228 -6.24 -16.04 -0.06
N GLN A 229 -7.23 -16.24 0.82
CA GLN A 229 -8.45 -15.46 0.82
C GLN A 229 -8.17 -13.97 1.04
N ARG A 230 -7.24 -13.64 1.94
CA ARG A 230 -6.92 -12.25 2.34
C ARG A 230 -5.87 -11.58 1.46
N THR A 231 -4.93 -12.33 0.87
CA THR A 231 -3.82 -11.75 0.09
C THR A 231 -3.89 -12.07 -1.40
N ARG A 232 -4.84 -12.94 -1.83
CA ARG A 232 -5.03 -13.43 -3.20
C ARG A 232 -3.82 -14.20 -3.76
N ARG A 233 -2.92 -14.64 -2.91
CA ARG A 233 -1.73 -15.43 -3.26
C ARG A 233 -1.37 -16.39 -2.13
N SER A 234 -0.61 -17.45 -2.45
CA SER A 234 -0.12 -18.35 -1.42
C SER A 234 0.93 -17.67 -0.53
N PHE A 235 1.09 -18.16 0.71
CA PHE A 235 2.16 -17.69 1.60
C PHE A 235 3.54 -17.93 0.99
N THR A 236 3.73 -19.03 0.29
CA THR A 236 5.00 -19.36 -0.39
C THR A 236 5.31 -18.34 -1.49
N ASP A 237 4.33 -17.98 -2.32
CA ASP A 237 4.51 -16.98 -3.37
C ASP A 237 4.81 -15.60 -2.78
N TYR A 238 4.12 -15.22 -1.71
CA TYR A 238 4.39 -13.99 -0.97
C TYR A 238 5.83 -13.95 -0.45
N LEU A 239 6.28 -15.02 0.23
CA LEU A 239 7.63 -15.09 0.78
C LEU A 239 8.71 -15.02 -0.31
N VAL A 240 8.52 -15.74 -1.42
CA VAL A 240 9.42 -15.69 -2.58
C VAL A 240 9.47 -14.26 -3.13
N GLU A 241 8.35 -13.61 -3.28
CA GLU A 241 8.28 -12.25 -3.81
C GLU A 241 8.96 -11.23 -2.89
N TYR A 242 8.76 -11.36 -1.57
CA TYR A 242 9.42 -10.53 -0.57
C TYR A 242 10.95 -10.67 -0.65
N ARG A 243 11.45 -11.91 -0.70
CA ARG A 243 12.88 -12.22 -0.85
C ARG A 243 13.48 -11.64 -2.13
N LEU A 244 12.76 -11.75 -3.24
CA LEU A 244 13.21 -11.20 -4.53
C LEU A 244 13.32 -9.68 -4.50
N SER A 245 12.40 -8.99 -3.82
CA SER A 245 12.46 -7.54 -3.66
C SER A 245 13.69 -7.11 -2.84
N LYS A 246 14.01 -7.85 -1.77
CA LYS A 246 15.22 -7.63 -0.98
C LYS A 246 16.50 -7.94 -1.78
N ALA A 247 16.48 -9.03 -2.56
CA ALA A 247 17.61 -9.37 -3.43
C ALA A 247 17.86 -8.33 -4.52
N GLN A 248 16.80 -7.83 -5.18
CA GLN A 248 16.91 -6.78 -6.19
C GLN A 248 17.61 -5.55 -5.62
N LYS A 249 17.22 -5.14 -4.42
CA LYS A 249 17.84 -4.02 -3.73
C LYS A 249 19.35 -4.26 -3.52
N LEU A 250 19.74 -5.38 -2.92
CA LEU A 250 21.15 -5.72 -2.71
C LEU A 250 21.94 -5.77 -4.02
N ILE A 251 21.35 -6.29 -5.10
CA ILE A 251 21.95 -6.32 -6.44
C ILE A 251 22.24 -4.90 -6.97
N LEU A 252 21.34 -3.95 -6.72
CA LEU A 252 21.47 -2.58 -7.17
C LEU A 252 22.39 -1.73 -6.28
N GLU A 253 22.51 -2.04 -5.00
CA GLU A 253 23.22 -1.19 -4.04
C GLU A 253 24.62 -1.69 -3.67
N THR A 254 24.91 -2.98 -3.91
CA THR A 254 26.18 -3.61 -3.53
C THR A 254 26.87 -4.31 -4.69
N GLU A 255 28.18 -4.55 -4.56
CA GLU A 255 28.98 -5.38 -5.48
C GLU A 255 29.04 -6.86 -5.02
N GLU A 256 28.25 -7.23 -4.02
CA GLU A 256 28.21 -8.61 -3.50
C GLU A 256 27.85 -9.62 -4.60
N ASN A 257 28.46 -10.80 -4.57
CA ASN A 257 28.18 -11.85 -5.53
C ASN A 257 26.68 -12.23 -5.52
N ILE A 258 26.12 -12.43 -6.72
CA ILE A 258 24.69 -12.79 -6.90
C ILE A 258 24.32 -14.06 -6.13
N GLU A 259 25.21 -15.03 -6.04
CA GLU A 259 24.99 -16.26 -5.27
C GLU A 259 24.87 -15.95 -3.77
N ASN A 260 25.77 -15.13 -3.23
CA ASN A 260 25.72 -14.71 -1.82
C ASN A 260 24.44 -13.94 -1.53
N ILE A 261 24.04 -13.02 -2.42
CA ILE A 261 22.76 -12.29 -2.29
C ILE A 261 21.57 -13.26 -2.26
N ALA A 262 21.56 -14.27 -3.16
CA ALA A 262 20.50 -15.27 -3.17
C ALA A 262 20.43 -16.02 -1.83
N MET A 263 21.57 -16.48 -1.30
CA MET A 263 21.64 -17.17 0.00
C MET A 263 21.20 -16.25 1.16
N ARG A 264 21.72 -15.03 1.23
CA ARG A 264 21.35 -14.04 2.26
C ARG A 264 19.88 -13.68 2.25
N THR A 265 19.25 -13.76 1.10
CA THR A 265 17.81 -13.47 0.97
C THR A 265 16.92 -14.71 1.12
N GLY A 266 17.50 -15.84 1.53
CA GLY A 266 16.79 -17.05 1.93
C GLY A 266 16.49 -18.02 0.79
N PHE A 267 17.17 -17.92 -0.36
CA PHE A 267 17.11 -18.93 -1.41
C PHE A 267 18.21 -19.97 -1.19
N ASN A 268 17.84 -21.25 -1.17
CA ASN A 268 18.77 -22.36 -0.99
C ASN A 268 19.36 -22.86 -2.33
N ASN A 269 18.92 -22.30 -3.45
CA ASN A 269 19.31 -22.76 -4.77
C ASN A 269 19.33 -21.56 -5.76
N LEU A 270 20.52 -21.33 -6.34
CA LEU A 270 20.75 -20.23 -7.28
C LEU A 270 19.91 -20.36 -8.56
N SER A 271 19.70 -21.57 -9.07
CA SER A 271 18.88 -21.80 -10.26
C SER A 271 17.42 -21.42 -10.03
N ASN A 272 16.87 -21.77 -8.85
CA ASN A 272 15.53 -21.40 -8.44
C ASN A 272 15.40 -19.88 -8.26
N PHE A 273 16.39 -19.23 -7.62
CA PHE A 273 16.48 -17.79 -7.49
C PHE A 273 16.45 -17.11 -8.86
N ASN A 274 17.34 -17.48 -9.79
CA ASN A 274 17.43 -16.89 -11.12
C ASN A 274 16.13 -17.03 -11.90
N ARG A 275 15.48 -18.19 -11.84
CA ARG A 275 14.18 -18.42 -12.48
C ARG A 275 13.09 -17.50 -11.96
N HIS A 276 12.94 -17.39 -10.63
CA HIS A 276 11.96 -16.53 -10.00
C HIS A 276 12.26 -15.06 -10.23
N PHE A 277 13.52 -14.65 -10.16
CA PHE A 277 13.95 -13.28 -10.40
C PHE A 277 13.64 -12.84 -11.83
N LYS A 278 14.01 -13.66 -12.84
CA LYS A 278 13.69 -13.36 -14.25
C LYS A 278 12.18 -13.32 -14.50
N LYS A 279 11.41 -14.22 -13.86
CA LYS A 279 9.95 -14.24 -13.97
C LYS A 279 9.34 -12.95 -13.42
N LYS A 280 9.84 -12.43 -12.30
CA LYS A 280 9.31 -11.22 -11.63
C LYS A 280 9.75 -9.93 -12.31
N PHE A 281 11.03 -9.80 -12.66
CA PHE A 281 11.60 -8.53 -13.13
C PHE A 281 11.87 -8.48 -14.64
N GLY A 282 11.58 -9.54 -15.38
CA GLY A 282 11.80 -9.62 -16.83
C GLY A 282 13.28 -9.77 -17.25
N VAL A 283 14.22 -9.56 -16.33
CA VAL A 283 15.67 -9.60 -16.56
C VAL A 283 16.37 -10.55 -15.59
N THR A 284 17.58 -11.00 -15.95
CA THR A 284 18.38 -11.78 -15.01
C THR A 284 18.99 -10.87 -13.94
N PRO A 285 19.35 -11.42 -12.74
CA PRO A 285 20.02 -10.66 -11.69
C PRO A 285 21.27 -9.94 -12.19
N ARG A 286 22.07 -10.60 -13.05
CA ARG A 286 23.29 -10.04 -13.65
C ARG A 286 22.97 -8.84 -14.55
N ASN A 287 21.96 -8.96 -15.42
CA ASN A 287 21.53 -7.87 -16.29
C ASN A 287 20.92 -6.71 -15.50
N CYS A 288 20.21 -7.00 -14.40
CA CYS A 288 19.68 -5.99 -13.49
C CYS A 288 20.82 -5.13 -12.90
N ARG A 289 21.93 -5.75 -12.47
CA ARG A 289 23.12 -5.06 -11.99
C ARG A 289 23.77 -4.19 -13.08
N THR A 290 23.93 -4.75 -14.28
CA THR A 290 24.60 -4.05 -15.40
C THR A 290 23.79 -2.85 -15.89
N ALA A 291 22.47 -2.87 -15.80
CA ALA A 291 21.61 -1.76 -16.19
C ALA A 291 21.86 -0.50 -15.33
N LYS A 292 22.25 -0.66 -14.04
CA LYS A 292 22.64 0.43 -13.15
C LYS A 292 23.84 1.24 -13.72
N PHE A 293 24.84 0.57 -14.29
CA PHE A 293 26.06 1.19 -14.79
C PHE A 293 25.89 1.90 -16.14
N LYS A 294 24.72 1.80 -16.80
CA LYS A 294 24.44 2.50 -18.06
C LYS A 294 23.66 3.82 -17.90
N ILE A 295 23.27 4.15 -16.66
CA ILE A 295 22.45 5.33 -16.33
C ILE A 295 23.26 6.39 -15.52
N ASN A 296 24.53 6.10 -15.21
CA ASN A 296 25.46 7.07 -14.59
C ASN A 296 26.44 7.63 -15.62
#